data_339067273afaaf27734a38c99f695ae3
#
_entry.id   339067273afaaf27734a38c99f695ae3
#
_cell.length_a   1.000
_cell.length_b   1.000
_cell.length_c   1.000
_cell.angle_alpha   90.00
_cell.angle_beta   90.00
_cell.angle_gamma   90.00
#
_symmetry.space_group_name_H-M   'P 1'
#
loop_
_entity.id
_entity.type
_entity.pdbx_description
1 polymer ?
#
loop_
_entity_poly.entity_id
_entity_poly.type
_entity_poly.pdbx_seq_one_letter_code
_entity_poly.pdbx_strand_id
1 'polypeptide(L)'
;MEDGRPRLSSTIALARALSILGHPFLLIPLTIAALTGSLFWTAVIAASTTVPLLAVIARKVRRGAWSDFDVSRHEQRAGLYYAGIPLLAVCVVLLYFLGAPAGMIRGAAAGAAMFLAGLLGNRFLKISMHMMFAAFCTVALSREYPWSPAATLPLLAAIAWSRRYLDRHTWAEIAVGIVIGSVCALAA
;
A
#
# COMPACT_ATOMS: atom_id res chain seq x y z
N MET A 1 -15.20 -17.34 -37.64
CA MET A 1 -15.50 -17.55 -36.19
C MET A 1 -14.80 -16.44 -35.42
N GLU A 2 -15.52 -15.35 -35.15
CA GLU A 2 -14.98 -14.27 -34.28
C GLU A 2 -15.00 -14.78 -32.85
N ASP A 3 -13.81 -14.70 -32.20
CA ASP A 3 -13.63 -15.07 -30.80
C ASP A 3 -14.43 -14.09 -29.93
N GLY A 4 -15.60 -14.56 -29.45
CA GLY A 4 -16.56 -13.80 -28.66
C GLY A 4 -16.12 -13.43 -27.26
N ARG A 5 -14.81 -13.19 -27.03
CA ARG A 5 -14.32 -12.64 -25.78
C ARG A 5 -14.69 -11.16 -25.71
N PRO A 6 -15.42 -10.72 -24.68
CA PRO A 6 -15.69 -9.30 -24.51
C PRO A 6 -14.35 -8.55 -24.42
N ARG A 7 -14.05 -7.71 -25.40
CA ARG A 7 -12.92 -6.77 -25.31
C ARG A 7 -13.22 -5.90 -24.10
N LEU A 8 -12.43 -6.05 -23.03
CA LEU A 8 -12.45 -5.10 -21.92
C LEU A 8 -12.30 -3.71 -22.54
N SER A 9 -13.20 -2.78 -22.22
CA SER A 9 -13.04 -1.41 -22.71
C SER A 9 -11.63 -0.92 -22.32
N SER A 10 -10.96 -0.17 -23.20
CA SER A 10 -9.62 0.35 -22.95
C SER A 10 -9.53 1.07 -21.61
N THR A 11 -10.58 1.71 -21.18
CA THR A 11 -10.70 2.42 -19.89
C THR A 11 -10.65 1.45 -18.69
N ILE A 12 -11.31 0.29 -18.77
CA ILE A 12 -11.23 -0.73 -17.70
C ILE A 12 -9.82 -1.30 -17.61
N ALA A 13 -9.19 -1.56 -18.76
CA ALA A 13 -7.81 -2.05 -18.80
C ALA A 13 -6.85 -1.03 -18.19
N LEU A 14 -6.98 0.25 -18.53
CA LEU A 14 -6.21 1.35 -17.93
C LEU A 14 -6.43 1.44 -16.42
N ALA A 15 -7.67 1.43 -15.97
CA ALA A 15 -7.97 1.50 -14.54
C ALA A 15 -7.36 0.32 -13.76
N ARG A 16 -7.40 -0.89 -14.32
CA ARG A 16 -6.75 -2.06 -13.72
C ARG A 16 -5.22 -1.92 -13.68
N ALA A 17 -4.61 -1.45 -14.75
CA ALA A 17 -3.17 -1.22 -14.81
C ALA A 17 -2.73 -0.19 -13.76
N LEU A 18 -3.44 0.93 -13.62
CA LEU A 18 -3.18 1.95 -12.60
C LEU A 18 -3.37 1.41 -11.18
N SER A 19 -4.37 0.56 -10.95
CA SER A 19 -4.56 -0.11 -9.67
C SER A 19 -3.41 -1.05 -9.32
N ILE A 20 -2.87 -1.78 -10.29
CA ILE A 20 -1.71 -2.66 -10.09
C ILE A 20 -0.45 -1.84 -9.84
N LEU A 21 -0.19 -0.81 -10.63
CA LEU A 21 0.97 0.09 -10.45
C LEU A 21 0.93 0.81 -9.10
N GLY A 22 -0.28 1.22 -8.66
CA GLY A 22 -0.50 1.84 -7.35
C GLY A 22 -0.57 0.85 -6.19
N HIS A 23 -0.30 -0.42 -6.42
CA HIS A 23 -0.41 -1.42 -5.35
C HIS A 23 0.68 -1.21 -4.29
N PRO A 24 0.36 -1.25 -2.98
CA PRO A 24 1.33 -1.06 -1.89
C PRO A 24 2.57 -1.92 -2.02
N PHE A 25 2.42 -3.16 -2.49
CA PHE A 25 3.53 -4.11 -2.68
C PHE A 25 4.51 -3.72 -3.79
N LEU A 26 4.16 -2.78 -4.66
CA LEU A 26 5.06 -2.18 -5.65
C LEU A 26 5.56 -0.82 -5.17
N LEU A 27 4.67 0.03 -4.66
CA LEU A 27 5.02 1.39 -4.26
C LEU A 27 6.04 1.41 -3.13
N ILE A 28 5.90 0.55 -2.11
CA ILE A 28 6.79 0.56 -0.95
C ILE A 28 8.23 0.19 -1.32
N PRO A 29 8.49 -0.98 -1.97
CA PRO A 29 9.87 -1.31 -2.36
C PRO A 29 10.50 -0.28 -3.28
N LEU A 30 9.74 0.27 -4.24
CA LEU A 30 10.23 1.31 -5.13
C LEU A 30 10.59 2.61 -4.38
N THR A 31 9.74 3.01 -3.43
CA THR A 31 10.00 4.19 -2.60
C THR A 31 11.23 4.00 -1.71
N ILE A 32 11.37 2.83 -1.09
CA ILE A 32 12.54 2.50 -0.26
C ILE A 32 13.81 2.50 -1.10
N ALA A 33 13.78 1.87 -2.28
CA ALA A 33 14.92 1.87 -3.19
C ALA A 33 15.30 3.29 -3.61
N ALA A 34 14.32 4.15 -3.91
CA ALA A 34 14.56 5.55 -4.27
C ALA A 34 15.14 6.36 -3.11
N LEU A 35 14.61 6.20 -1.89
CA LEU A 35 15.06 6.96 -0.71
C LEU A 35 16.44 6.52 -0.19
N THR A 36 16.78 5.24 -0.33
CA THR A 36 18.00 4.69 0.29
C THR A 36 19.11 4.41 -0.70
N GLY A 37 18.80 4.27 -1.99
CA GLY A 37 19.74 3.78 -3.00
C GLY A 37 20.25 2.35 -2.73
N SER A 38 19.67 1.64 -1.73
CA SER A 38 20.18 0.37 -1.23
C SER A 38 19.22 -0.78 -1.52
N LEU A 39 19.66 -1.71 -2.35
CA LEU A 39 18.96 -2.97 -2.57
C LEU A 39 18.91 -3.85 -1.33
N PHE A 40 19.94 -3.76 -0.47
CA PHE A 40 19.97 -4.51 0.79
C PHE A 40 18.80 -4.14 1.70
N TRP A 41 18.61 -2.85 1.99
CA TRP A 41 17.51 -2.40 2.84
C TRP A 41 16.15 -2.66 2.20
N THR A 42 16.05 -2.46 0.89
CA THR A 42 14.83 -2.82 0.14
C THR A 42 14.50 -4.30 0.29
N ALA A 43 15.50 -5.18 0.17
CA ALA A 43 15.33 -6.62 0.34
C ALA A 43 14.95 -7.00 1.77
N VAL A 44 15.58 -6.40 2.80
CA VAL A 44 15.27 -6.64 4.22
C VAL A 44 13.80 -6.30 4.50
N ILE A 45 13.33 -5.12 4.08
CA ILE A 45 11.94 -4.71 4.32
C ILE A 45 10.97 -5.59 3.51
N ALA A 46 11.28 -5.86 2.25
CA ALA A 46 10.44 -6.73 1.43
C ALA A 46 10.34 -8.15 2.00
N ALA A 47 11.45 -8.73 2.44
CA ALA A 47 11.49 -10.08 3.02
C ALA A 47 10.80 -10.17 4.38
N SER A 48 10.86 -9.12 5.20
CA SER A 48 10.23 -9.10 6.53
C SER A 48 8.75 -8.71 6.51
N THR A 49 8.26 -8.00 5.48
CA THR A 49 6.88 -7.49 5.42
C THR A 49 6.15 -7.93 4.15
N THR A 50 6.61 -7.49 2.98
CA THR A 50 5.89 -7.67 1.70
C THR A 50 5.72 -9.13 1.34
N VAL A 51 6.80 -9.90 1.36
CA VAL A 51 6.78 -11.33 0.97
C VAL A 51 5.92 -12.18 1.92
N PRO A 52 6.07 -12.09 3.27
CA PRO A 52 5.23 -12.84 4.19
C PRO A 52 3.74 -12.45 4.09
N LEU A 53 3.44 -11.15 3.94
CA LEU A 53 2.07 -10.70 3.81
C LEU A 53 1.43 -11.19 2.50
N LEU A 54 2.15 -11.14 1.38
CA LEU A 54 1.73 -11.74 0.11
C LEU A 54 1.50 -13.25 0.23
N ALA A 55 2.36 -13.96 0.96
CA ALA A 55 2.20 -15.39 1.20
C ALA A 55 0.92 -15.70 2.00
N VAL A 56 0.61 -14.88 3.03
CA VAL A 56 -0.64 -14.99 3.79
C VAL A 56 -1.85 -14.75 2.89
N ILE A 57 -1.84 -13.68 2.08
CA ILE A 57 -2.91 -13.35 1.14
C ILE A 57 -3.11 -14.48 0.14
N ALA A 58 -2.03 -14.91 -0.52
CA ALA A 58 -2.08 -15.99 -1.52
C ALA A 58 -2.63 -17.30 -0.94
N ARG A 59 -2.23 -17.64 0.29
CA ARG A 59 -2.74 -18.83 1.00
C ARG A 59 -4.23 -18.70 1.30
N LYS A 60 -4.68 -17.53 1.78
CA LYS A 60 -6.09 -17.28 2.11
C LYS A 60 -6.97 -17.26 0.87
N VAL A 61 -6.51 -16.64 -0.23
CA VAL A 61 -7.23 -16.64 -1.51
C VAL A 61 -7.32 -18.04 -2.09
N ARG A 62 -6.20 -18.81 -2.14
CA ARG A 62 -6.21 -20.20 -2.62
C ARG A 62 -7.12 -21.13 -1.83
N ARG A 63 -7.34 -20.85 -0.54
CA ARG A 63 -8.26 -21.61 0.32
C ARG A 63 -9.70 -21.11 0.27
N GLY A 64 -10.01 -20.12 -0.57
CA GLY A 64 -11.34 -19.50 -0.66
C GLY A 64 -11.75 -18.68 0.56
N ALA A 65 -10.83 -18.46 1.52
CA ALA A 65 -11.11 -17.67 2.71
C ALA A 65 -11.15 -16.15 2.42
N TRP A 66 -10.42 -15.70 1.39
CA TRP A 66 -10.46 -14.32 0.89
C TRP A 66 -10.83 -14.29 -0.58
N SER A 67 -11.58 -13.26 -0.99
CA SER A 67 -12.18 -13.12 -2.31
C SER A 67 -11.15 -12.85 -3.42
N ASP A 68 -10.13 -12.08 -3.11
CA ASP A 68 -9.12 -11.60 -4.07
C ASP A 68 -7.87 -11.07 -3.36
N PHE A 69 -6.82 -10.79 -4.14
CA PHE A 69 -5.54 -10.28 -3.63
C PHE A 69 -5.62 -8.86 -3.04
N ASP A 70 -6.60 -8.06 -3.46
CA ASP A 70 -6.86 -6.71 -2.91
C ASP A 70 -7.56 -6.76 -1.55
N VAL A 71 -8.00 -7.96 -1.11
CA VAL A 71 -8.85 -8.15 0.07
C VAL A 71 -10.02 -7.16 0.03
N SER A 72 -10.77 -7.21 -1.08
CA SER A 72 -11.78 -6.21 -1.42
C SER A 72 -12.99 -6.20 -0.50
N ARG A 73 -13.30 -7.32 0.15
CA ARG A 73 -14.42 -7.41 1.08
C ARG A 73 -14.06 -6.79 2.44
N HIS A 74 -14.96 -5.96 2.95
CA HIS A 74 -14.76 -5.21 4.20
C HIS A 74 -14.45 -6.14 5.38
N GLU A 75 -15.20 -7.23 5.51
CA GLU A 75 -15.10 -8.18 6.60
C GLU A 75 -13.74 -8.90 6.66
N GLN A 76 -13.11 -9.07 5.50
CA GLN A 76 -11.83 -9.77 5.36
C GLN A 76 -10.63 -8.90 5.74
N ARG A 77 -10.80 -7.57 5.73
CA ARG A 77 -9.72 -6.60 5.95
C ARG A 77 -9.12 -6.62 7.34
N ALA A 78 -9.92 -6.89 8.36
CA ALA A 78 -9.40 -7.05 9.72
C ALA A 78 -8.31 -8.11 9.77
N GLY A 79 -8.48 -9.24 9.05
CA GLY A 79 -7.48 -10.28 8.95
C GLY A 79 -6.17 -9.84 8.28
N LEU A 80 -6.24 -8.91 7.32
CA LEU A 80 -5.05 -8.32 6.68
C LEU A 80 -4.27 -7.45 7.68
N TYR A 81 -4.95 -6.61 8.45
CA TYR A 81 -4.33 -5.79 9.47
C TYR A 81 -3.72 -6.64 10.59
N TYR A 82 -4.42 -7.68 11.07
CA TYR A 82 -3.90 -8.62 12.07
C TYR A 82 -2.67 -9.39 11.60
N ALA A 83 -2.55 -9.66 10.30
CA ALA A 83 -1.34 -10.25 9.74
C ALA A 83 -0.22 -9.22 9.55
N GLY A 84 -0.54 -8.01 9.10
CA GLY A 84 0.46 -6.99 8.76
C GLY A 84 1.08 -6.30 9.97
N ILE A 85 0.33 -6.02 11.03
CA ILE A 85 0.84 -5.33 12.23
C ILE A 85 2.02 -6.08 12.86
N PRO A 86 1.93 -7.39 13.17
CA PRO A 86 3.09 -8.10 13.73
C PRO A 86 4.27 -8.19 12.77
N LEU A 87 4.04 -8.32 11.45
CA LEU A 87 5.12 -8.30 10.46
C LEU A 87 5.85 -6.96 10.46
N LEU A 88 5.13 -5.85 10.53
CA LEU A 88 5.73 -4.51 10.63
C LEU A 88 6.46 -4.30 11.97
N ALA A 89 5.93 -4.81 13.07
CA ALA A 89 6.62 -4.77 14.36
C ALA A 89 7.94 -5.55 14.31
N VAL A 90 7.93 -6.75 13.74
CA VAL A 90 9.15 -7.55 13.51
C VAL A 90 10.12 -6.81 12.60
N CYS A 91 9.63 -6.15 11.54
CA CYS A 91 10.47 -5.35 10.64
C CYS A 91 11.16 -4.20 11.40
N VAL A 92 10.44 -3.46 12.24
CA VAL A 92 11.02 -2.37 13.06
C VAL A 92 12.14 -2.90 13.97
N VAL A 93 11.88 -3.99 14.69
CA VAL A 93 12.86 -4.65 15.56
C VAL A 93 14.09 -5.11 14.77
N LEU A 94 13.86 -5.74 13.61
CA LEU A 94 14.94 -6.23 12.74
C LEU A 94 15.80 -5.07 12.23
N LEU A 95 15.18 -3.98 11.75
CA LEU A 95 15.89 -2.78 11.30
C LEU A 95 16.74 -2.17 12.41
N TYR A 96 16.21 -2.11 13.64
CA TYR A 96 16.94 -1.62 14.80
C TYR A 96 18.20 -2.46 15.07
N PHE A 97 18.09 -3.78 15.15
CA PHE A 97 19.23 -4.67 15.41
C PHE A 97 20.24 -4.74 14.26
N LEU A 98 19.83 -4.50 13.03
CA LEU A 98 20.72 -4.42 11.88
C LEU A 98 21.41 -3.05 11.74
N GLY A 99 21.13 -2.10 12.61
CA GLY A 99 21.74 -0.76 12.56
C GLY A 99 21.23 0.08 11.39
N ALA A 100 19.97 -0.08 11.00
CA ALA A 100 19.39 0.70 9.90
C ALA A 100 19.35 2.20 10.24
N PRO A 101 19.43 3.10 9.24
CA PRO A 101 19.26 4.53 9.44
C PRO A 101 17.96 4.84 10.19
N ALA A 102 18.01 5.80 11.12
CA ALA A 102 16.86 6.14 11.98
C ALA A 102 15.59 6.49 11.20
N GLY A 103 15.71 7.14 10.03
CA GLY A 103 14.59 7.44 9.15
C GLY A 103 13.87 6.19 8.64
N MET A 104 14.60 5.10 8.39
CA MET A 104 13.99 3.83 7.96
C MET A 104 13.23 3.17 9.11
N ILE A 105 13.77 3.20 10.32
CA ILE A 105 13.12 2.66 11.52
C ILE A 105 11.83 3.45 11.79
N ARG A 106 11.88 4.79 11.73
CA ARG A 106 10.70 5.65 11.88
C ARG A 106 9.68 5.41 10.77
N GLY A 107 10.12 5.27 9.51
CA GLY A 107 9.24 4.95 8.38
C GLY A 107 8.52 3.62 8.53
N ALA A 108 9.21 2.58 9.00
CA ALA A 108 8.61 1.27 9.30
C ALA A 108 7.62 1.35 10.48
N ALA A 109 7.96 2.10 11.53
CA ALA A 109 7.07 2.35 12.67
C ALA A 109 5.82 3.14 12.26
N ALA A 110 5.97 4.15 11.39
CA ALA A 110 4.84 4.87 10.81
C ALA A 110 3.96 3.97 9.93
N GLY A 111 4.55 3.02 9.20
CA GLY A 111 3.82 1.97 8.49
C GLY A 111 2.99 1.09 9.43
N ALA A 112 3.53 0.71 10.59
CA ALA A 112 2.79 -0.03 11.62
C ALA A 112 1.64 0.81 12.21
N ALA A 113 1.88 2.09 12.50
CA ALA A 113 0.87 3.02 12.96
C ALA A 113 -0.25 3.20 11.91
N MET A 114 0.11 3.26 10.63
CA MET A 114 -0.84 3.34 9.52
C MET A 114 -1.74 2.09 9.42
N PHE A 115 -1.18 0.88 9.62
CA PHE A 115 -1.95 -0.36 9.70
C PHE A 115 -2.89 -0.36 10.92
N LEU A 116 -2.42 0.12 12.07
CA LEU A 116 -3.24 0.25 13.27
C LEU A 116 -4.39 1.24 13.06
N ALA A 117 -4.12 2.41 12.50
CA ALA A 117 -5.16 3.39 12.14
C ALA A 117 -6.16 2.80 11.14
N GLY A 118 -5.68 2.04 10.14
CA GLY A 118 -6.51 1.30 9.21
C GLY A 118 -7.41 0.26 9.88
N LEU A 119 -6.89 -0.51 10.84
CA LEU A 119 -7.65 -1.48 11.61
C LEU A 119 -8.77 -0.80 12.43
N LEU A 120 -8.43 0.27 13.14
CA LEU A 120 -9.38 1.02 13.95
C LEU A 120 -10.47 1.67 13.08
N GLY A 121 -10.07 2.30 11.99
CA GLY A 121 -10.99 2.95 11.05
C GLY A 121 -11.83 1.97 10.25
N ASN A 122 -11.38 0.71 10.08
CA ASN A 122 -12.12 -0.32 9.36
C ASN A 122 -13.46 -0.70 10.03
N ARG A 123 -13.71 -0.26 11.26
CA ARG A 123 -15.01 -0.40 11.91
C ARG A 123 -16.09 0.48 11.28
N PHE A 124 -15.68 1.59 10.67
CA PHE A 124 -16.57 2.64 10.16
C PHE A 124 -16.53 2.75 8.64
N LEU A 125 -15.35 2.62 8.06
CA LEU A 125 -15.12 2.82 6.63
C LEU A 125 -14.14 1.77 6.09
N LYS A 126 -14.36 1.31 4.87
CA LYS A 126 -13.42 0.47 4.13
C LYS A 126 -12.28 1.33 3.56
N ILE A 127 -11.38 1.81 4.43
CA ILE A 127 -10.30 2.74 4.06
C ILE A 127 -9.45 2.18 2.92
N SER A 128 -9.14 3.01 1.92
CA SER A 128 -8.34 2.59 0.78
C SER A 128 -6.85 2.45 1.13
N MET A 129 -6.37 1.22 1.20
CA MET A 129 -4.93 0.96 1.44
C MET A 129 -4.05 1.48 0.31
N HIS A 130 -4.49 1.38 -0.94
CA HIS A 130 -3.76 1.97 -2.07
C HIS A 130 -3.52 3.46 -1.85
N MET A 131 -4.54 4.19 -1.40
CA MET A 131 -4.44 5.63 -1.15
C MET A 131 -3.60 5.95 0.08
N MET A 132 -3.71 5.16 1.16
CA MET A 132 -2.85 5.31 2.34
C MET A 132 -1.38 5.21 1.97
N PHE A 133 -1.00 4.14 1.26
CA PHE A 133 0.39 3.92 0.90
C PHE A 133 0.87 4.88 -0.19
N ALA A 134 0.05 5.19 -1.19
CA ALA A 134 0.43 6.15 -2.23
C ALA A 134 0.66 7.56 -1.65
N ALA A 135 -0.20 8.00 -0.73
CA ALA A 135 -0.01 9.29 -0.04
C ALA A 135 1.21 9.28 0.88
N PHE A 136 1.42 8.20 1.65
CA PHE A 136 2.62 8.02 2.46
C PHE A 136 3.90 8.12 1.60
N CYS A 137 3.98 7.38 0.51
CA CYS A 137 5.12 7.40 -0.40
C CYS A 137 5.32 8.78 -1.05
N THR A 138 4.24 9.46 -1.43
CA THR A 138 4.29 10.82 -1.99
C THR A 138 4.92 11.78 -1.00
N VAL A 139 4.46 11.80 0.26
CA VAL A 139 5.01 12.69 1.30
C VAL A 139 6.45 12.31 1.65
N ALA A 140 6.75 11.03 1.82
CA ALA A 140 8.10 10.57 2.13
C ALA A 140 9.11 10.97 1.03
N LEU A 141 8.76 10.79 -0.25
CA LEU A 141 9.59 11.20 -1.37
C LEU A 141 9.74 12.72 -1.46
N SER A 142 8.68 13.49 -1.17
CA SER A 142 8.74 14.95 -1.28
C SER A 142 9.66 15.61 -0.24
N ARG A 143 9.90 14.96 0.89
CA ARG A 143 10.84 15.44 1.91
C ARG A 143 12.30 15.33 1.47
N GLU A 144 12.63 14.28 0.73
CA GLU A 144 13.97 14.03 0.22
C GLU A 144 14.19 14.67 -1.17
N TYR A 145 13.16 14.61 -2.00
CA TYR A 145 13.17 15.10 -3.37
C TYR A 145 12.05 16.14 -3.60
N PRO A 146 12.30 17.45 -3.43
CA PRO A 146 11.27 18.49 -3.52
C PRO A 146 10.56 18.57 -4.89
N TRP A 147 11.16 18.03 -5.95
CA TRP A 147 10.57 17.93 -7.29
C TRP A 147 9.60 16.74 -7.46
N SER A 148 9.66 15.75 -6.57
CA SER A 148 8.89 14.50 -6.71
C SER A 148 7.37 14.69 -6.71
N PRO A 149 6.78 15.70 -6.06
CA PRO A 149 5.33 15.95 -6.15
C PRO A 149 4.83 16.13 -7.58
N ALA A 150 5.66 16.67 -8.49
CA ALA A 150 5.29 16.82 -9.89
C ALA A 150 4.95 15.49 -10.59
N ALA A 151 5.57 14.38 -10.14
CA ALA A 151 5.29 13.04 -10.66
C ALA A 151 4.31 12.26 -9.77
N THR A 152 4.45 12.37 -8.43
CA THR A 152 3.69 11.53 -7.49
C THR A 152 2.26 12.00 -7.28
N LEU A 153 1.97 13.30 -7.36
CA LEU A 153 0.59 13.80 -7.26
C LEU A 153 -0.30 13.39 -8.44
N PRO A 154 0.14 13.51 -9.72
CA PRO A 154 -0.63 12.94 -10.83
C PRO A 154 -0.84 11.42 -10.70
N LEU A 155 0.16 10.68 -10.24
CA LEU A 155 0.03 9.24 -9.99
C LEU A 155 -0.99 8.96 -8.88
N LEU A 156 -0.95 9.70 -7.77
CA LEU A 156 -1.91 9.61 -6.67
C LEU A 156 -3.34 9.85 -7.17
N ALA A 157 -3.54 10.90 -8.00
CA ALA A 157 -4.83 11.20 -8.61
C ALA A 157 -5.30 10.09 -9.56
N ALA A 158 -4.39 9.53 -10.37
CA ALA A 158 -4.70 8.42 -11.27
C ALA A 158 -5.10 7.14 -10.52
N ILE A 159 -4.40 6.83 -9.41
CA ILE A 159 -4.76 5.71 -8.53
C ILE A 159 -6.15 5.98 -7.91
N ALA A 160 -6.41 7.16 -7.37
CA ALA A 160 -7.71 7.53 -6.79
C ALA A 160 -8.85 7.34 -7.81
N TRP A 161 -8.66 7.85 -9.03
CA TRP A 161 -9.59 7.65 -10.13
C TRP A 161 -9.82 6.16 -10.41
N SER A 162 -8.74 5.36 -10.49
CA SER A 162 -8.85 3.92 -10.78
C SER A 162 -9.66 3.20 -9.69
N ARG A 163 -9.42 3.52 -8.41
CA ARG A 163 -10.14 2.90 -7.29
C ARG A 163 -11.62 3.27 -7.28
N ARG A 164 -11.96 4.49 -7.68
CA ARG A 164 -13.35 4.93 -7.83
C ARG A 164 -14.01 4.32 -9.06
N TYR A 165 -13.30 4.34 -10.21
CA TYR A 165 -13.82 3.81 -11.49
C TYR A 165 -14.08 2.29 -11.43
N LEU A 166 -13.22 1.54 -10.75
CA LEU A 166 -13.40 0.10 -10.54
C LEU A 166 -14.41 -0.23 -9.41
N ASP A 167 -15.11 0.76 -8.89
CA ASP A 167 -16.07 0.65 -7.79
C ASP A 167 -15.53 -0.08 -6.54
N ARG A 168 -14.21 0.10 -6.30
CA ARG A 168 -13.53 -0.49 -5.15
C ARG A 168 -13.68 0.34 -3.89
N HIS A 169 -13.79 1.67 -4.03
CA HIS A 169 -13.85 2.63 -2.94
C HIS A 169 -14.73 3.84 -3.25
N THR A 170 -15.35 4.40 -2.21
CA THR A 170 -16.00 5.71 -2.23
C THR A 170 -14.97 6.84 -2.14
N TRP A 171 -15.34 8.07 -2.49
CA TRP A 171 -14.47 9.23 -2.32
C TRP A 171 -14.09 9.48 -0.86
N ALA A 172 -14.99 9.20 0.10
CA ALA A 172 -14.70 9.31 1.53
C ALA A 172 -13.61 8.32 1.98
N GLU A 173 -13.69 7.05 1.53
CA GLU A 173 -12.68 6.03 1.83
C GLU A 173 -11.31 6.35 1.23
N ILE A 174 -11.29 6.98 0.05
CA ILE A 174 -10.10 7.49 -0.63
C ILE A 174 -9.50 8.66 0.17
N ALA A 175 -10.31 9.66 0.51
CA ALA A 175 -9.86 10.85 1.23
C ALA A 175 -9.30 10.50 2.61
N VAL A 176 -9.98 9.65 3.37
CA VAL A 176 -9.49 9.19 4.68
C VAL A 176 -8.18 8.42 4.52
N GLY A 177 -8.04 7.59 3.49
CA GLY A 177 -6.78 6.91 3.18
C GLY A 177 -5.64 7.89 2.93
N ILE A 178 -5.87 8.94 2.12
CA ILE A 178 -4.88 10.00 1.85
C ILE A 178 -4.46 10.70 3.16
N VAL A 179 -5.43 11.09 3.98
CA VAL A 179 -5.15 11.79 5.26
C VAL A 179 -4.29 10.93 6.18
N ILE A 180 -4.68 9.67 6.41
CA ILE A 180 -3.92 8.77 7.29
C ILE A 180 -2.50 8.58 6.75
N GLY A 181 -2.35 8.28 5.46
CA GLY A 181 -1.03 8.08 4.85
C GLY A 181 -0.14 9.32 4.97
N SER A 182 -0.68 10.50 4.68
CA SER A 182 0.05 11.75 4.76
C SER A 182 0.47 12.10 6.19
N VAL A 183 -0.44 11.97 7.16
CA VAL A 183 -0.14 12.25 8.58
C VAL A 183 0.95 11.30 9.10
N CYS A 184 0.84 10.01 8.81
CA CYS A 184 1.85 9.04 9.24
C CYS A 184 3.23 9.31 8.61
N ALA A 185 3.26 9.74 7.33
CA ALA A 185 4.52 10.09 6.68
C ALA A 185 5.16 11.38 7.22
N LEU A 186 4.34 12.37 7.63
CA LEU A 186 4.83 13.59 8.26
C LEU A 186 5.42 13.34 9.65
N ALA A 187 4.92 12.31 10.35
CA ALA A 187 5.41 11.91 11.67
C ALA A 187 6.65 10.98 11.60
N ALA A 188 7.03 10.48 10.43
CA ALA A 188 8.20 9.62 10.22
C ALA A 188 9.48 10.43 9.99
#